data_9c11e30643dfbd2ed42022decc5e2b0b
#
_entry.id   9c11e30643dfbd2ed42022decc5e2b0b
#
_cell.length_a   1.000
_cell.length_b   1.000
_cell.length_c   1.000
_cell.angle_alpha   90.00
_cell.angle_beta   90.00
_cell.angle_gamma   90.00
#
_symmetry.space_group_name_H-M   'P 1'
#
loop_
_entity.id
_entity.type
_entity.pdbx_description
1 polymer ?
#
loop_
_entity_poly.entity_id
_entity_poly.type
_entity_poly.pdbx_seq_one_letter_code
_entity_poly.pdbx_strand_id
1 'polypeptide(L)'
;MNDTEKKLALRKKSRSQMIWRQFRKSRTAILGLCVLTVFVLFAVFADVIEDFDTRAIATNQQARFETPSLKNLFTEDAHIFGTDEYGRDVFARIIHGARVSLSIGILATSCSAVIGGLLGAVAAFYGKKRDFIIMRCMDIISSIP
;
A
#
# COMPACT_ATOMS: atom_id res chain seq x y z
N MET A 1 -22.48 -2.14 -44.72
CA MET A 1 -21.83 -2.59 -43.46
C MET A 1 -22.94 -2.89 -42.49
N ASN A 2 -23.23 -4.19 -42.28
CA ASN A 2 -24.42 -4.69 -41.60
C ASN A 2 -24.33 -4.40 -40.09
N ASP A 3 -25.47 -4.12 -39.45
CA ASP A 3 -25.55 -3.89 -37.97
C ASP A 3 -24.97 -5.03 -37.13
N THR A 4 -24.94 -6.24 -37.69
CA THR A 4 -24.32 -7.42 -37.09
C THR A 4 -22.79 -7.31 -37.04
N GLU A 5 -22.14 -6.74 -38.03
CA GLU A 5 -20.69 -6.50 -38.05
C GLU A 5 -20.28 -5.39 -37.08
N LYS A 6 -21.11 -4.35 -36.93
CA LYS A 6 -20.91 -3.30 -35.93
C LYS A 6 -21.01 -3.84 -34.47
N LYS A 7 -21.97 -4.72 -34.22
CA LYS A 7 -22.15 -5.38 -32.92
C LYS A 7 -21.00 -6.34 -32.59
N LEU A 8 -20.46 -7.05 -33.60
CA LEU A 8 -19.29 -7.93 -33.45
C LEU A 8 -18.00 -7.14 -33.21
N ALA A 9 -17.82 -6.00 -33.87
CA ALA A 9 -16.67 -5.12 -33.67
C ALA A 9 -16.67 -4.46 -32.26
N LEU A 10 -17.87 -4.15 -31.73
CA LEU A 10 -18.02 -3.64 -30.35
C LEU A 10 -17.75 -4.72 -29.29
N ARG A 11 -17.95 -6.00 -29.62
CA ARG A 11 -17.73 -7.13 -28.72
C ARG A 11 -16.24 -7.49 -28.56
N LYS A 12 -15.37 -6.99 -29.44
CA LYS A 12 -13.92 -7.27 -29.46
C LYS A 12 -13.07 -6.27 -28.69
N LYS A 13 -13.66 -5.31 -28.00
CA LYS A 13 -12.89 -4.48 -27.07
C LYS A 13 -12.46 -5.33 -25.89
N SER A 14 -11.16 -5.60 -25.80
CA SER A 14 -10.55 -6.35 -24.72
C SER A 14 -11.05 -5.82 -23.36
N ARG A 15 -11.45 -6.73 -22.46
CA ARG A 15 -11.89 -6.38 -21.08
C ARG A 15 -10.92 -5.42 -20.40
N SER A 16 -9.63 -5.60 -20.61
CA SER A 16 -8.58 -4.72 -20.07
C SER A 16 -8.68 -3.28 -20.58
N GLN A 17 -9.02 -3.07 -21.86
CA GLN A 17 -9.20 -1.73 -22.42
C GLN A 17 -10.42 -1.01 -21.85
N MET A 18 -11.50 -1.75 -21.57
CA MET A 18 -12.70 -1.17 -20.92
C MET A 18 -12.40 -0.79 -19.47
N ILE A 19 -11.74 -1.66 -18.72
CA ILE A 19 -11.33 -1.40 -17.33
C ILE A 19 -10.39 -0.19 -17.27
N TRP A 20 -9.38 -0.15 -18.14
CA TRP A 20 -8.44 0.97 -18.20
C TRP A 20 -9.11 2.31 -18.54
N ARG A 21 -10.05 2.28 -19.50
CA ARG A 21 -10.82 3.49 -19.86
C ARG A 21 -11.72 3.97 -18.71
N GLN A 22 -12.34 3.05 -17.98
CA GLN A 22 -13.17 3.37 -16.83
C GLN A 22 -12.33 3.90 -15.66
N PHE A 23 -11.17 3.29 -15.43
CA PHE A 23 -10.20 3.74 -14.44
C PHE A 23 -9.72 5.18 -14.71
N ARG A 24 -9.31 5.48 -15.95
CA ARG A 24 -8.90 6.85 -16.36
C ARG A 24 -10.01 7.89 -16.24
N LYS A 25 -11.26 7.48 -16.21
CA LYS A 25 -12.40 8.40 -16.05
C LYS A 25 -12.65 8.76 -14.58
N SER A 26 -12.16 7.96 -13.65
CA SER A 26 -12.32 8.20 -12.22
C SER A 26 -11.14 9.02 -11.68
N ARG A 27 -11.40 10.28 -11.31
CA ARG A 27 -10.38 11.18 -10.74
C ARG A 27 -9.82 10.67 -9.41
N THR A 28 -10.69 10.11 -8.57
CA THR A 28 -10.32 9.49 -7.28
C THR A 28 -9.41 8.27 -7.45
N ALA A 29 -9.66 7.44 -8.45
CA ALA A 29 -8.81 6.28 -8.73
C ALA A 29 -7.41 6.71 -9.19
N ILE A 30 -7.31 7.74 -10.04
CA ILE A 30 -6.03 8.29 -10.49
C ILE A 30 -5.26 8.88 -9.29
N LEU A 31 -5.94 9.67 -8.45
CA LEU A 31 -5.33 10.27 -7.27
C LEU A 31 -4.82 9.19 -6.31
N GLY A 32 -5.62 8.16 -6.03
CA GLY A 32 -5.21 7.03 -5.20
C GLY A 32 -4.01 6.27 -5.78
N LEU A 33 -3.99 6.06 -7.11
CA LEU A 33 -2.84 5.44 -7.77
C LEU A 33 -1.58 6.31 -7.67
N CYS A 34 -1.69 7.63 -7.85
CA CYS A 34 -0.56 8.53 -7.70
C CYS A 34 0.03 8.48 -6.29
N VAL A 35 -0.82 8.55 -5.26
CA VAL A 35 -0.39 8.47 -3.86
C VAL A 35 0.30 7.13 -3.60
N LEU A 36 -0.32 6.01 -4.02
CA LEU A 36 0.29 4.69 -3.86
C LEU A 36 1.64 4.57 -4.58
N THR A 37 1.73 5.12 -5.80
CA THR A 37 2.99 5.11 -6.57
C THR A 37 4.09 5.87 -5.84
N VAL A 38 3.78 7.03 -5.24
CA VAL A 38 4.74 7.81 -4.46
C VAL A 38 5.25 7.00 -3.26
N PHE A 39 4.36 6.34 -2.51
CA PHE A 39 4.75 5.49 -1.39
C PHE A 39 5.63 4.31 -1.82
N VAL A 40 5.28 3.66 -2.93
CA VAL A 40 6.08 2.56 -3.50
C VAL A 40 7.46 3.05 -3.92
N LEU A 41 7.55 4.22 -4.56
CA LEU A 41 8.83 4.80 -4.94
C LEU A 41 9.70 5.12 -3.71
N PHE A 42 9.13 5.72 -2.67
CA PHE A 42 9.86 5.93 -1.42
C PHE A 42 10.34 4.62 -0.80
N ALA A 43 9.51 3.58 -0.78
CA ALA A 43 9.89 2.28 -0.24
C ALA A 43 11.01 1.59 -1.04
N VAL A 44 11.00 1.72 -2.37
CA VAL A 44 12.01 1.11 -3.26
C VAL A 44 13.34 1.86 -3.19
N PHE A 45 13.28 3.19 -3.21
CA PHE A 45 14.47 4.05 -3.22
C PHE A 45 14.90 4.51 -1.82
N ALA A 46 14.34 3.93 -0.75
CA ALA A 46 14.63 4.32 0.62
C ALA A 46 16.12 4.42 0.94
N ASP A 47 16.89 3.38 0.61
CA ASP A 47 18.33 3.29 0.88
C ASP A 47 19.18 4.24 0.02
N VAL A 48 18.59 4.78 -1.08
CA VAL A 48 19.27 5.77 -1.95
C VAL A 48 19.01 7.20 -1.47
N ILE A 49 17.80 7.42 -0.90
CA ILE A 49 17.37 8.76 -0.44
C ILE A 49 18.01 9.08 0.91
N GLU A 50 17.97 8.10 1.84
CA GLU A 50 18.48 8.26 3.19
C GLU A 50 19.06 6.93 3.70
N ASP A 51 20.25 6.97 4.29
CA ASP A 51 20.89 5.80 4.85
C ASP A 51 20.19 5.36 6.14
N PHE A 52 19.83 4.06 6.19
CA PHE A 52 19.10 3.48 7.32
C PHE A 52 19.91 3.46 8.60
N ASP A 53 21.19 3.10 8.51
CA ASP A 53 22.04 2.89 9.70
C ASP A 53 22.46 4.21 10.35
N THR A 54 22.76 5.21 9.54
CA THR A 54 23.29 6.49 10.04
C THR A 54 22.20 7.48 10.39
N ARG A 55 21.06 7.47 9.68
CA ARG A 55 20.01 8.48 9.86
C ARG A 55 18.73 7.98 10.52
N ALA A 56 18.29 6.75 10.23
CA ALA A 56 17.05 6.22 10.77
C ALA A 56 17.22 5.57 12.15
N ILE A 57 18.39 4.96 12.45
CA ILE A 57 18.64 4.20 13.67
C ILE A 57 19.65 4.91 14.60
N ALA A 58 20.72 5.48 14.04
CA ALA A 58 21.77 6.09 14.85
C ALA A 58 21.21 7.20 15.76
N THR A 59 21.60 7.16 17.03
CA THR A 59 21.18 8.14 18.01
C THR A 59 22.20 9.27 18.12
N ASN A 60 21.75 10.50 17.92
CA ASN A 60 22.58 11.70 18.10
C ASN A 60 21.99 12.59 19.20
N GLN A 61 22.58 12.50 20.39
CA GLN A 61 22.08 13.28 21.54
C GLN A 61 22.22 14.80 21.36
N GLN A 62 23.10 15.26 20.48
CA GLN A 62 23.31 16.69 20.22
C GLN A 62 22.22 17.26 19.30
N ALA A 63 21.66 16.44 18.41
CA ALA A 63 20.61 16.81 17.47
C ALA A 63 19.18 16.48 17.98
N ARG A 64 18.96 16.38 19.28
CA ARG A 64 17.63 16.06 19.84
C ARG A 64 16.66 17.21 19.65
N PHE A 65 15.43 16.87 19.19
CA PHE A 65 14.35 17.84 18.97
C PHE A 65 14.72 19.00 18.06
N GLU A 66 15.59 18.76 17.08
CA GLU A 66 15.84 19.76 16.06
C GLU A 66 14.58 20.06 15.26
N THR A 67 14.34 21.34 15.02
CA THR A 67 13.16 21.79 14.26
C THR A 67 13.29 21.44 12.79
N PRO A 68 12.17 21.17 12.08
CA PRO A 68 12.18 20.95 10.65
C PRO A 68 12.92 22.08 9.90
N SER A 69 13.92 21.74 9.12
CA SER A 69 14.71 22.71 8.36
C SER A 69 14.79 22.32 6.89
N LEU A 70 14.23 23.19 6.04
CA LEU A 70 14.33 23.07 4.57
C LEU A 70 15.53 23.81 4.01
N LYS A 71 16.28 24.57 4.85
CA LYS A 71 17.31 25.50 4.37
C LYS A 71 18.55 24.81 3.78
N ASN A 72 18.79 23.55 4.09
CA ASN A 72 19.98 22.82 3.66
C ASN A 72 19.65 21.45 3.08
N LEU A 73 18.69 21.37 2.17
CA LEU A 73 18.15 20.12 1.59
C LEU A 73 19.23 19.16 1.03
N PHE A 74 20.43 19.66 0.79
CA PHE A 74 21.55 18.90 0.19
C PHE A 74 22.76 18.78 1.12
N THR A 75 22.62 19.09 2.41
CA THR A 75 23.68 18.98 3.39
C THR A 75 23.42 17.77 4.30
N GLU A 76 24.48 17.11 4.75
CA GLU A 76 24.36 15.92 5.65
C GLU A 76 23.65 16.22 6.97
N ASP A 77 23.57 17.48 7.38
CA ASP A 77 22.91 17.95 8.60
C ASP A 77 21.45 18.42 8.38
N ALA A 78 20.87 18.17 7.21
CA ALA A 78 19.50 18.57 6.94
C ALA A 78 18.48 17.56 7.48
N HIS A 79 17.66 17.99 8.42
CA HIS A 79 16.54 17.21 8.95
C HIS A 79 15.22 17.80 8.44
N ILE A 80 14.67 17.26 7.34
CA ILE A 80 13.48 17.80 6.64
C ILE A 80 12.29 17.89 7.61
N PHE A 81 12.04 16.84 8.40
CA PHE A 81 10.98 16.80 9.41
C PHE A 81 11.49 16.93 10.85
N GLY A 82 12.76 17.36 10.99
CA GLY A 82 13.40 17.44 12.29
C GLY A 82 13.80 16.08 12.84
N THR A 83 14.16 16.06 14.12
CA THR A 83 14.64 14.86 14.82
C THR A 83 13.74 14.50 16.00
N ASP A 84 13.76 13.23 16.38
CA ASP A 84 13.03 12.73 17.52
C ASP A 84 13.78 12.92 18.86
N GLU A 85 13.23 12.36 19.94
CA GLU A 85 13.82 12.39 21.28
C GLU A 85 15.19 11.72 21.39
N TYR A 86 15.58 10.90 20.40
CA TYR A 86 16.87 10.24 20.33
C TYR A 86 17.82 10.89 19.33
N GLY A 87 17.39 11.99 18.68
CA GLY A 87 18.16 12.68 17.64
C GLY A 87 18.20 11.94 16.31
N ARG A 88 17.22 11.04 16.06
CA ARG A 88 17.10 10.30 14.81
C ARG A 88 16.25 11.10 13.81
N ASP A 89 16.59 11.04 12.53
CA ASP A 89 15.86 11.74 11.48
C ASP A 89 14.46 11.15 11.28
N VAL A 90 13.43 11.99 11.47
CA VAL A 90 12.02 11.59 11.32
C VAL A 90 11.69 11.27 9.87
N PHE A 91 12.26 12.00 8.89
CA PHE A 91 12.02 11.77 7.47
C PHE A 91 12.59 10.42 7.01
N ALA A 92 13.83 10.11 7.38
CA ALA A 92 14.46 8.81 7.11
C ALA A 92 13.63 7.65 7.69
N ARG A 93 13.14 7.80 8.93
CA ARG A 93 12.28 6.81 9.57
C ARG A 93 10.93 6.60 8.87
N ILE A 94 10.31 7.68 8.37
CA ILE A 94 9.06 7.58 7.61
C ILE A 94 9.28 6.81 6.31
N ILE A 95 10.34 7.09 5.56
CA ILE A 95 10.65 6.43 4.30
C ILE A 95 10.89 4.93 4.51
N HIS A 96 11.76 4.58 5.47
CA HIS A 96 12.05 3.17 5.78
C HIS A 96 10.85 2.47 6.42
N GLY A 97 10.07 3.18 7.24
CA GLY A 97 8.80 2.69 7.79
C GLY A 97 7.75 2.37 6.72
N ALA A 98 7.71 3.14 5.63
CA ALA A 98 6.84 2.86 4.49
C ALA A 98 7.16 1.50 3.84
N ARG A 99 8.43 1.14 3.71
CA ARG A 99 8.88 -0.18 3.19
C ARG A 99 8.35 -1.35 4.03
N VAL A 100 8.49 -1.23 5.34
CA VAL A 100 7.99 -2.25 6.30
C VAL A 100 6.47 -2.34 6.23
N SER A 101 5.78 -1.21 6.28
CA SER A 101 4.31 -1.15 6.23
C SER A 101 3.75 -1.73 4.93
N LEU A 102 4.34 -1.39 3.78
CA LEU A 102 3.93 -1.95 2.48
C LEU A 102 4.17 -3.46 2.41
N SER A 103 5.32 -3.93 2.88
CA SER A 103 5.65 -5.37 2.88
C SER A 103 4.67 -6.17 3.73
N ILE A 104 4.39 -5.70 4.95
CA ILE A 104 3.42 -6.34 5.85
C ILE A 104 2.01 -6.26 5.25
N GLY A 105 1.61 -5.11 4.71
CA GLY A 105 0.29 -4.93 4.09
C GLY A 105 0.06 -5.87 2.92
N ILE A 106 1.02 -5.99 2.00
CA ILE A 106 0.93 -6.89 0.85
C ILE A 106 0.88 -8.35 1.31
N LEU A 107 1.75 -8.74 2.25
CA LEU A 107 1.80 -10.11 2.76
C LEU A 107 0.49 -10.48 3.46
N ALA A 108 0.02 -9.66 4.40
CA ALA A 108 -1.22 -9.88 5.14
C ALA A 108 -2.43 -9.95 4.21
N THR A 109 -2.55 -9.01 3.25
CA THR A 109 -3.66 -9.00 2.29
C THR A 109 -3.63 -10.23 1.39
N SER A 110 -2.45 -10.64 0.92
CA SER A 110 -2.30 -11.84 0.08
C SER A 110 -2.70 -13.11 0.84
N CYS A 111 -2.24 -13.27 2.07
CA CYS A 111 -2.63 -14.39 2.92
C CYS A 111 -4.14 -14.39 3.18
N SER A 112 -4.71 -13.24 3.53
CA SER A 112 -6.14 -13.10 3.77
C SER A 112 -6.98 -13.42 2.52
N ALA A 113 -6.54 -12.97 1.35
CA ALA A 113 -7.22 -13.26 0.09
C ALA A 113 -7.22 -14.76 -0.26
N VAL A 114 -6.10 -15.45 -0.04
CA VAL A 114 -6.00 -16.89 -0.28
C VAL A 114 -6.87 -17.66 0.71
N ILE A 115 -6.73 -17.41 2.00
CA ILE A 115 -7.48 -18.11 3.05
C ILE A 115 -8.97 -17.81 2.91
N GLY A 116 -9.37 -16.56 2.80
CA GLY A 116 -10.76 -16.13 2.65
C GLY A 116 -11.38 -16.66 1.36
N GLY A 117 -10.63 -16.65 0.25
CA GLY A 117 -11.07 -17.22 -1.02
C GLY A 117 -11.32 -18.73 -0.95
N LEU A 118 -10.41 -19.47 -0.31
CA LEU A 118 -10.58 -20.92 -0.11
C LEU A 118 -11.78 -21.23 0.82
N LEU A 119 -11.89 -20.53 1.95
CA LEU A 119 -13.01 -20.71 2.87
C LEU A 119 -14.35 -20.34 2.22
N GLY A 120 -14.39 -19.23 1.46
CA GLY A 120 -15.57 -18.82 0.71
C GLY A 120 -15.96 -19.82 -0.39
N ALA A 121 -14.99 -20.39 -1.10
CA ALA A 121 -15.24 -21.42 -2.09
C ALA A 121 -15.81 -22.71 -1.46
N VAL A 122 -15.26 -23.13 -0.32
CA VAL A 122 -15.75 -24.29 0.44
C VAL A 122 -17.16 -24.03 0.96
N ALA A 123 -17.42 -22.85 1.53
CA ALA A 123 -18.75 -22.46 2.01
C ALA A 123 -19.79 -22.51 0.89
N ALA A 124 -19.48 -21.93 -0.28
CA ALA A 124 -20.35 -21.92 -1.43
C ALA A 124 -20.63 -23.31 -2.02
N PHE A 125 -19.60 -24.18 -2.06
CA PHE A 125 -19.73 -25.51 -2.64
C PHE A 125 -20.53 -26.48 -1.77
N TYR A 126 -20.32 -26.44 -0.45
CA TYR A 126 -20.92 -27.43 0.46
C TYR A 126 -22.29 -27.02 1.07
N GLY A 127 -22.75 -25.81 0.83
CA GLY A 127 -24.11 -25.35 1.13
C GLY A 127 -24.38 -24.93 2.58
N LYS A 128 -25.68 -24.64 2.87
CA LYS A 128 -26.17 -23.87 4.04
C LYS A 128 -25.58 -24.22 5.42
N LYS A 129 -25.41 -25.47 5.76
CA LYS A 129 -24.94 -25.85 7.12
C LYS A 129 -23.45 -25.51 7.33
N ARG A 130 -22.62 -25.79 6.34
CA ARG A 130 -21.18 -25.54 6.43
C ARG A 130 -20.87 -24.04 6.29
N ASP A 131 -21.58 -23.36 5.42
CA ASP A 131 -21.54 -21.91 5.29
C ASP A 131 -21.85 -21.23 6.63
N PHE A 132 -22.93 -21.65 7.30
CA PHE A 132 -23.28 -21.13 8.62
C PHE A 132 -22.17 -21.31 9.66
N ILE A 133 -21.53 -22.49 9.71
CA ILE A 133 -20.44 -22.75 10.67
C ILE A 133 -19.22 -21.88 10.34
N ILE A 134 -18.83 -21.80 9.07
CA ILE A 134 -17.67 -20.99 8.63
C ILE A 134 -17.91 -19.51 8.97
N MET A 135 -19.10 -18.97 8.65
CA MET A 135 -19.45 -17.60 8.97
C MET A 135 -19.41 -17.33 10.48
N ARG A 136 -19.93 -18.24 11.31
CA ARG A 136 -19.87 -18.10 12.77
C ARG A 136 -18.43 -18.11 13.32
N CYS A 137 -17.57 -18.97 12.79
CA CYS A 137 -16.16 -18.95 13.15
C CYS A 137 -15.49 -17.62 12.77
N MET A 138 -15.79 -17.10 11.58
CA MET A 138 -15.26 -15.81 11.13
C MET A 138 -15.78 -14.64 11.99
N ASP A 139 -17.06 -14.66 12.37
CA ASP A 139 -17.65 -13.64 13.27
C ASP A 139 -16.94 -13.64 14.64
N ILE A 140 -16.65 -14.82 15.20
CA ILE A 140 -15.93 -14.94 16.47
C ILE A 140 -14.52 -14.37 16.35
N ILE A 141 -13.78 -14.72 15.30
CA ILE A 141 -12.43 -14.21 15.08
C ILE A 141 -12.45 -12.68 14.92
N SER A 142 -13.41 -12.15 14.15
CA SER A 142 -13.55 -10.72 13.91
C SER A 142 -14.01 -9.93 15.15
N SER A 143 -14.58 -10.59 16.16
CA SER A 143 -15.00 -9.94 17.41
C SER A 143 -13.86 -9.70 18.39
N ILE A 144 -12.69 -10.27 18.13
CA ILE A 144 -11.48 -10.04 18.96
C ILE A 144 -10.86 -8.70 18.52
N PRO A 145 -10.74 -7.71 19.41
CA PRO A 145 -10.21 -6.40 19.10
C PRO A 145 -8.69 -6.40 18.85
#